data_6350a24138f85d7d91e589edce6ee1d4
#
_entry.id   6350a24138f85d7d91e589edce6ee1d4
#
_cell.length_a   1.000
_cell.length_b   1.000
_cell.length_c   1.000
_cell.angle_alpha   90.00
_cell.angle_beta   90.00
_cell.angle_gamma   90.00
#
_symmetry.space_group_name_H-M   'P 1'
#
loop_
_entity.id
_entity.type
_entity.pdbx_description
1 polymer ?
#
loop_
_entity_poly.entity_id
_entity_poly.type
_entity_poly.pdbx_seq_one_letter_code
_entity_poly.pdbx_strand_id
1 'polypeptide(L)'
;MLFYYLFTETFLLMDSRAKNMFLTTFDGYHYFPIPYDMDTAMGINNEGTLSFDYNCEDTDFVNDEQVFTGQESVLWNNVRKCFQPELVELYKEVRANPDKPFSYEEYIKRVNDHQEQWSEMCWNYDAQFKYLDTYERGHASLAALQGNKKSQREWWLYNAFKYRDSKYHAGDASKNYILIRTNGHGQIDIVPYSHIYAEVEWGEAKTERKRATRNETVSFDTSGIETVFNLETHIFSADRIVDVGDLSPLQVGYCDVSAAKKLQRLLLGSTADGYRNGNLRGVVVSQNELLREIDVSNCYDLGNGSGQGDTRTLDVTACPCLEIFRGHGTALKGVEYSNGARLKEVYLPGTIASLILRNQKQIEVLDVESYENVATLGLTNIPNMNIEELVSQMPKLDRIALENVSWTASSAEALMTTINKLSKCDGLKIDGTTLPK
;
A
#
# COMPACT_ATOMS: atom_id res chain seq x y z
N MET A 1 33.20 6.05 4.70
CA MET A 1 32.49 4.94 5.40
C MET A 1 30.98 4.94 5.09
N LEU A 2 30.24 6.06 5.26
CA LEU A 2 28.79 6.11 5.04
C LEU A 2 28.39 5.77 3.60
N PHE A 3 29.09 6.33 2.59
CA PHE A 3 28.84 5.99 1.19
C PHE A 3 29.10 4.50 0.91
N TYR A 4 30.16 3.93 1.47
CA TYR A 4 30.43 2.50 1.31
C TYR A 4 29.31 1.64 1.93
N TYR A 5 28.78 2.06 3.08
CA TYR A 5 27.62 1.40 3.69
C TYR A 5 26.39 1.44 2.77
N LEU A 6 26.03 2.62 2.26
CA LEU A 6 24.91 2.80 1.32
C LEU A 6 25.09 1.98 0.04
N PHE A 7 26.31 1.98 -0.51
CA PHE A 7 26.63 1.23 -1.72
C PHE A 7 26.45 -0.28 -1.50
N THR A 8 27.07 -0.82 -0.45
CA THR A 8 27.00 -2.25 -0.15
C THR A 8 25.58 -2.70 0.23
N GLU A 9 24.81 -1.82 0.85
CA GLU A 9 23.40 -2.07 1.17
C GLU A 9 22.50 -2.05 -0.05
N THR A 10 22.67 -1.07 -0.94
CA THR A 10 21.82 -0.92 -2.13
C THR A 10 22.02 -2.08 -3.12
N PHE A 11 23.24 -2.51 -3.30
CA PHE A 11 23.56 -3.63 -4.19
C PHE A 11 23.56 -4.99 -3.49
N LEU A 12 23.23 -5.03 -2.22
CA LEU A 12 23.24 -6.23 -1.37
C LEU A 12 24.54 -7.03 -1.56
N LEU A 13 25.66 -6.37 -1.27
CA LEU A 13 27.00 -6.97 -1.34
C LEU A 13 27.27 -7.72 -0.03
N MET A 14 26.85 -8.97 0.01
CA MET A 14 26.73 -9.76 1.23
C MET A 14 28.03 -9.86 2.04
N ASP A 15 29.15 -10.15 1.36
CA ASP A 15 30.44 -10.36 2.01
C ASP A 15 31.25 -9.08 2.22
N SER A 16 30.85 -7.96 1.59
CA SER A 16 31.72 -6.79 1.41
C SER A 16 31.90 -5.92 2.62
N ARG A 17 31.14 -6.12 3.71
CA ARG A 17 31.25 -5.33 4.94
C ARG A 17 32.04 -6.00 6.06
N ALA A 18 32.43 -7.25 5.89
CA ALA A 18 33.14 -7.97 6.91
C ALA A 18 34.31 -8.82 6.40
N LYS A 19 34.16 -9.44 5.22
CA LYS A 19 35.13 -10.39 4.70
C LYS A 19 35.91 -9.80 3.52
N ASN A 20 35.20 -9.19 2.57
CA ASN A 20 35.77 -8.73 1.31
C ASN A 20 36.02 -7.21 1.31
N MET A 21 36.64 -6.70 2.37
CA MET A 21 36.96 -5.30 2.54
C MET A 21 38.31 -5.13 3.22
N PHE A 22 39.15 -4.25 2.66
CA PHE A 22 40.35 -3.77 3.32
C PHE A 22 40.14 -2.37 3.85
N LEU A 23 40.65 -2.08 5.04
CA LEU A 23 40.79 -0.73 5.54
C LEU A 23 42.23 -0.29 5.31
N THR A 24 42.43 0.76 4.52
CA THR A 24 43.73 1.33 4.25
C THR A 24 43.85 2.74 4.77
N THR A 25 45.07 3.15 5.07
CA THR A 25 45.40 4.51 5.53
C THR A 25 46.71 4.97 4.94
N PHE A 26 46.82 6.26 4.63
CA PHE A 26 48.05 6.89 4.18
C PHE A 26 48.74 7.68 5.30
N ASP A 27 48.03 8.02 6.37
CA ASP A 27 48.49 8.90 7.44
C ASP A 27 48.34 8.27 8.83
N GLY A 28 47.79 7.05 8.92
CA GLY A 28 47.53 6.35 10.18
C GLY A 28 46.30 6.83 10.95
N TYR A 29 45.60 7.86 10.46
CA TYR A 29 44.43 8.46 11.12
C TYR A 29 43.16 8.38 10.28
N HIS A 30 43.26 8.55 8.96
CA HIS A 30 42.12 8.46 8.05
C HIS A 30 42.11 7.12 7.35
N TYR A 31 41.03 6.38 7.53
CA TYR A 31 40.87 5.05 6.97
C TYR A 31 39.83 5.04 5.83
N PHE A 32 40.17 4.34 4.76
CA PHE A 32 39.34 4.21 3.56
C PHE A 32 39.03 2.73 3.34
N PRO A 33 37.74 2.36 3.10
CA PRO A 33 37.41 1.01 2.68
C PRO A 33 37.80 0.80 1.23
N ILE A 34 38.46 -0.29 0.95
CA ILE A 34 38.73 -0.78 -0.39
C ILE A 34 37.93 -2.06 -0.58
N PRO A 35 36.97 -2.08 -1.52
CA PRO A 35 36.21 -3.29 -1.81
C PRO A 35 37.09 -4.32 -2.50
N TYR A 36 36.81 -5.56 -2.22
CA TYR A 36 37.48 -6.71 -2.80
C TYR A 36 36.43 -7.80 -3.01
N ASP A 37 36.52 -8.55 -4.11
CA ASP A 37 35.69 -9.71 -4.41
C ASP A 37 34.17 -9.43 -4.24
N MET A 38 33.62 -8.67 -5.19
CA MET A 38 32.23 -8.20 -5.13
C MET A 38 31.29 -9.03 -6.03
N ASP A 39 31.55 -10.31 -6.19
CA ASP A 39 30.81 -11.22 -7.06
C ASP A 39 29.42 -11.60 -6.54
N THR A 40 29.24 -11.61 -5.22
CA THR A 40 27.95 -11.82 -4.56
C THR A 40 27.17 -10.53 -4.41
N ALA A 41 26.58 -10.09 -5.50
CA ALA A 41 25.83 -8.84 -5.58
C ALA A 41 24.40 -9.06 -6.07
N MET A 42 23.50 -8.11 -5.76
CA MET A 42 22.14 -8.06 -6.30
C MET A 42 21.34 -9.35 -6.02
N GLY A 43 21.46 -9.84 -4.79
CA GLY A 43 20.72 -11.01 -4.33
C GLY A 43 21.28 -12.36 -4.76
N ILE A 44 22.44 -12.40 -5.42
CA ILE A 44 23.08 -13.64 -5.85
C ILE A 44 24.01 -14.14 -4.74
N ASN A 45 23.91 -15.43 -4.43
CA ASN A 45 24.81 -16.12 -3.51
C ASN A 45 26.07 -16.65 -4.20
N ASN A 46 26.98 -17.24 -3.42
CA ASN A 46 28.24 -17.81 -3.91
C ASN A 46 28.07 -18.92 -4.97
N GLU A 47 26.89 -19.51 -5.07
CA GLU A 47 26.56 -20.54 -6.05
C GLU A 47 26.04 -19.94 -7.38
N GLY A 48 25.98 -18.62 -7.49
CA GLY A 48 25.47 -17.91 -8.67
C GLY A 48 23.95 -17.97 -8.80
N THR A 49 23.21 -18.34 -7.74
CA THR A 49 21.75 -18.36 -7.74
C THR A 49 21.17 -17.13 -7.09
N LEU A 50 20.00 -16.65 -7.58
CA LEU A 50 19.27 -15.58 -6.94
C LEU A 50 18.58 -16.14 -5.68
N SER A 51 19.14 -15.83 -4.52
CA SER A 51 18.70 -16.36 -3.23
C SER A 51 18.08 -15.29 -2.32
N PHE A 52 18.34 -14.01 -2.60
CA PHE A 52 17.95 -12.92 -1.72
C PHE A 52 17.12 -11.88 -2.47
N ASP A 53 16.03 -11.48 -1.87
CA ASP A 53 15.15 -10.45 -2.45
C ASP A 53 15.79 -9.05 -2.33
N TYR A 54 15.39 -8.13 -3.21
CA TYR A 54 15.89 -6.73 -3.25
C TYR A 54 15.64 -5.95 -1.97
N ASN A 55 14.69 -6.36 -1.14
CA ASN A 55 14.32 -5.71 0.11
C ASN A 55 14.93 -6.35 1.36
N CYS A 56 15.84 -7.29 1.19
CA CYS A 56 16.60 -7.84 2.31
C CYS A 56 17.43 -6.76 3.01
N GLU A 57 17.49 -6.86 4.32
CA GLU A 57 18.26 -5.98 5.19
C GLU A 57 19.22 -6.80 6.06
N ASP A 58 20.25 -6.15 6.59
CA ASP A 58 21.24 -6.79 7.47
C ASP A 58 20.63 -7.58 8.63
N THR A 59 19.48 -7.09 9.12
CA THR A 59 18.78 -7.71 10.25
C THR A 59 18.02 -8.98 9.89
N ASP A 60 17.80 -9.25 8.62
CA ASP A 60 17.12 -10.44 8.14
C ASP A 60 18.01 -11.69 8.20
N PHE A 61 19.33 -11.48 8.35
CA PHE A 61 20.34 -12.52 8.30
C PHE A 61 21.00 -12.86 9.65
N VAL A 62 20.38 -12.46 10.76
CA VAL A 62 20.96 -12.59 12.11
C VAL A 62 21.38 -14.02 12.46
N ASN A 63 20.79 -15.03 11.84
CA ASN A 63 21.03 -16.43 12.15
C ASN A 63 21.47 -17.25 10.92
N ASP A 64 21.82 -16.61 9.81
CA ASP A 64 22.26 -17.32 8.62
C ASP A 64 23.78 -17.33 8.53
N GLU A 65 24.38 -18.47 8.83
CA GLU A 65 25.84 -18.67 8.76
C GLU A 65 26.40 -18.51 7.36
N GLN A 66 25.58 -18.54 6.31
CA GLN A 66 25.99 -18.39 4.92
C GLN A 66 26.09 -16.93 4.49
N VAL A 67 25.55 -16.01 5.29
CA VAL A 67 25.45 -14.61 4.93
C VAL A 67 26.25 -13.74 5.91
N PHE A 68 27.35 -13.21 5.44
CA PHE A 68 28.26 -12.40 6.21
C PHE A 68 28.13 -10.91 5.86
N THR A 69 27.11 -10.26 6.39
CA THR A 69 26.79 -8.85 6.10
C THR A 69 27.56 -7.84 6.95
N GLY A 70 28.37 -8.32 7.91
CA GLY A 70 29.02 -7.45 8.90
C GLY A 70 28.09 -6.91 9.98
N GLN A 71 26.91 -7.47 10.14
CA GLN A 71 25.95 -7.03 11.16
C GLN A 71 26.46 -7.24 12.59
N GLU A 72 27.33 -8.20 12.82
CA GLU A 72 28.02 -8.40 14.11
C GLU A 72 29.25 -7.49 14.28
N SER A 73 29.66 -6.82 13.23
CA SER A 73 30.76 -5.86 13.29
C SER A 73 30.38 -4.63 14.10
N VAL A 74 31.17 -4.34 15.13
CA VAL A 74 31.00 -3.13 15.95
C VAL A 74 31.03 -1.86 15.08
N LEU A 75 31.88 -1.83 14.06
CA LEU A 75 31.99 -0.70 13.13
C LEU A 75 30.67 -0.47 12.40
N TRP A 76 30.13 -1.49 11.71
CA TRP A 76 28.94 -1.34 10.88
C TRP A 76 27.67 -1.18 11.70
N ASN A 77 27.62 -1.81 12.88
CA ASN A 77 26.57 -1.59 13.85
C ASN A 77 26.53 -0.12 14.33
N ASN A 78 27.70 0.48 14.58
CA ASN A 78 27.78 1.87 14.96
C ASN A 78 27.42 2.81 13.80
N VAL A 79 27.88 2.52 12.58
CA VAL A 79 27.45 3.28 11.38
C VAL A 79 25.92 3.27 11.28
N ARG A 80 25.30 2.11 11.33
CA ARG A 80 23.85 1.99 11.22
C ARG A 80 23.08 2.66 12.35
N LYS A 81 23.55 2.54 13.61
CA LYS A 81 22.84 3.03 14.80
C LYS A 81 23.07 4.51 15.09
N CYS A 82 24.30 4.99 14.87
CA CYS A 82 24.72 6.32 15.30
C CYS A 82 24.67 7.37 14.20
N PHE A 83 24.68 6.95 12.92
CA PHE A 83 24.80 7.87 11.77
C PHE A 83 23.59 7.75 10.82
N GLN A 84 22.43 7.39 11.35
CA GLN A 84 21.24 7.23 10.53
C GLN A 84 20.78 8.52 9.84
N PRO A 85 20.74 9.69 10.51
CA PRO A 85 20.42 10.94 9.84
C PRO A 85 21.41 11.27 8.70
N GLU A 86 22.69 11.08 8.94
CA GLU A 86 23.74 11.34 7.96
C GLU A 86 23.66 10.37 6.76
N LEU A 87 23.26 9.11 7.00
CA LEU A 87 23.00 8.15 5.92
C LEU A 87 21.84 8.60 5.03
N VAL A 88 20.75 9.09 5.62
CA VAL A 88 19.60 9.62 4.90
C VAL A 88 20.00 10.81 4.04
N GLU A 89 20.65 11.79 4.63
CA GLU A 89 21.09 13.01 3.91
C GLU A 89 22.07 12.66 2.79
N LEU A 90 23.05 11.78 3.06
CA LEU A 90 24.00 11.35 2.05
C LEU A 90 23.31 10.59 0.92
N TYR A 91 22.33 9.71 1.24
CA TYR A 91 21.58 9.00 0.21
C TYR A 91 20.80 9.97 -0.67
N LYS A 92 20.10 10.95 -0.10
CA LYS A 92 19.42 12.01 -0.85
C LYS A 92 20.38 12.78 -1.75
N GLU A 93 21.53 13.16 -1.20
CA GLU A 93 22.57 13.88 -1.95
C GLU A 93 23.05 13.08 -3.17
N VAL A 94 23.44 11.82 -2.98
CA VAL A 94 23.97 11.01 -4.09
C VAL A 94 22.89 10.64 -5.11
N ARG A 95 21.62 10.52 -4.67
CA ARG A 95 20.47 10.31 -5.58
C ARG A 95 20.16 11.55 -6.43
N ALA A 96 20.36 12.74 -5.91
CA ALA A 96 20.11 14.00 -6.59
C ALA A 96 21.31 14.52 -7.40
N ASN A 97 22.50 13.92 -7.27
CA ASN A 97 23.73 14.41 -7.88
C ASN A 97 23.80 14.06 -9.38
N PRO A 98 23.72 15.04 -10.29
CA PRO A 98 23.76 14.78 -11.72
C PRO A 98 25.17 14.38 -12.24
N ASP A 99 26.23 14.74 -11.51
CA ASP A 99 27.62 14.50 -11.92
C ASP A 99 28.13 13.12 -11.48
N LYS A 100 27.52 12.56 -10.44
CA LYS A 100 27.84 11.24 -9.89
C LYS A 100 26.55 10.49 -9.57
N PRO A 101 25.76 10.17 -10.56
CA PRO A 101 24.43 9.64 -10.34
C PRO A 101 24.48 8.26 -9.70
N PHE A 102 23.85 8.16 -8.53
CA PHE A 102 23.60 6.90 -7.84
C PHE A 102 22.15 6.48 -8.13
N SER A 103 21.92 5.91 -9.31
CA SER A 103 20.58 5.60 -9.83
C SER A 103 20.54 4.30 -10.62
N TYR A 104 19.34 3.73 -10.71
CA TYR A 104 19.09 2.57 -11.56
C TYR A 104 19.44 2.86 -13.03
N GLU A 105 19.01 4.00 -13.54
CA GLU A 105 19.19 4.39 -14.94
C GLU A 105 20.66 4.50 -15.31
N GLU A 106 21.47 5.13 -14.48
CA GLU A 106 22.91 5.26 -14.71
C GLU A 106 23.61 3.91 -14.61
N TYR A 107 23.20 3.06 -13.66
CA TYR A 107 23.77 1.73 -13.55
C TYR A 107 23.49 0.89 -14.80
N ILE A 108 22.25 0.86 -15.27
CA ILE A 108 21.88 0.12 -16.49
C ILE A 108 22.59 0.68 -17.72
N LYS A 109 22.72 2.00 -17.81
CA LYS A 109 23.52 2.63 -18.87
C LYS A 109 24.97 2.11 -18.87
N ARG A 110 25.61 2.11 -17.70
CA ARG A 110 27.01 1.60 -17.57
C ARG A 110 27.13 0.12 -17.91
N VAL A 111 26.14 -0.69 -17.53
CA VAL A 111 26.09 -2.11 -17.92
C VAL A 111 26.00 -2.25 -19.44
N ASN A 112 25.11 -1.50 -20.08
CA ASN A 112 24.95 -1.52 -21.53
C ASN A 112 26.22 -1.02 -22.26
N ASP A 113 26.77 0.12 -21.81
CA ASP A 113 28.03 0.66 -22.36
C ASP A 113 29.17 -0.35 -22.24
N HIS A 114 29.22 -1.10 -21.15
CA HIS A 114 30.21 -2.15 -20.96
C HIS A 114 29.95 -3.35 -21.87
N GLN A 115 28.70 -3.77 -22.03
CA GLN A 115 28.32 -4.83 -22.95
C GLN A 115 28.68 -4.51 -24.39
N GLU A 116 28.52 -3.27 -24.83
CA GLU A 116 28.89 -2.81 -26.18
C GLU A 116 30.41 -2.85 -26.44
N GLN A 117 31.21 -2.73 -25.37
CA GLN A 117 32.68 -2.81 -25.47
C GLN A 117 33.22 -4.24 -25.64
N TRP A 118 32.39 -5.23 -25.28
CA TRP A 118 32.77 -6.64 -25.40
C TRP A 118 32.29 -7.21 -26.72
N SER A 119 33.12 -7.98 -27.36
CA SER A 119 32.71 -8.64 -28.60
C SER A 119 31.65 -9.69 -28.32
N GLU A 120 30.72 -9.86 -29.27
CA GLU A 120 29.71 -10.91 -29.24
C GLU A 120 30.33 -12.30 -28.98
N MET A 121 31.54 -12.53 -29.50
CA MET A 121 32.26 -13.77 -29.27
C MET A 121 32.62 -14.00 -27.79
N CYS A 122 33.00 -12.95 -27.05
CA CYS A 122 33.30 -13.06 -25.63
C CYS A 122 32.06 -13.41 -24.84
N TRP A 123 30.92 -12.73 -25.10
CA TRP A 123 29.64 -13.03 -24.48
C TRP A 123 29.19 -14.46 -24.77
N ASN A 124 29.26 -14.90 -26.02
CA ASN A 124 28.86 -16.25 -26.40
C ASN A 124 29.79 -17.31 -25.80
N TYR A 125 31.07 -16.99 -25.65
CA TYR A 125 32.03 -17.88 -25.00
C TYR A 125 31.69 -18.03 -23.49
N ASP A 126 31.47 -16.92 -22.83
CA ASP A 126 31.13 -16.91 -21.39
C ASP A 126 29.75 -17.55 -21.11
N ALA A 127 28.78 -17.39 -22.00
CA ALA A 127 27.47 -18.04 -21.91
C ALA A 127 27.52 -19.58 -21.97
N GLN A 128 28.64 -20.16 -22.40
CA GLN A 128 28.87 -21.62 -22.39
C GLN A 128 29.23 -22.14 -20.99
N PHE A 129 29.60 -21.27 -20.05
CA PHE A 129 29.92 -21.67 -18.69
C PHE A 129 28.69 -21.70 -17.80
N LYS A 130 28.62 -22.71 -16.93
CA LYS A 130 27.44 -23.05 -16.15
C LYS A 130 26.87 -21.90 -15.32
N TYR A 131 27.70 -21.02 -14.78
CA TYR A 131 27.23 -19.90 -13.97
C TYR A 131 26.63 -18.75 -14.79
N LEU A 132 27.05 -18.57 -16.04
CA LEU A 132 26.43 -17.62 -16.97
C LEU A 132 25.10 -18.14 -17.51
N ASP A 133 25.00 -19.44 -17.74
CA ASP A 133 23.73 -20.09 -18.07
C ASP A 133 22.66 -19.84 -16.98
N THR A 134 23.06 -19.81 -15.71
CA THR A 134 22.16 -19.45 -14.59
C THR A 134 21.75 -17.98 -14.66
N TYR A 135 22.63 -17.10 -15.04
CA TYR A 135 22.34 -15.68 -15.25
C TYR A 135 21.35 -15.48 -16.40
N GLU A 136 21.58 -16.08 -17.55
CA GLU A 136 20.68 -16.00 -18.71
C GLU A 136 19.31 -16.62 -18.44
N ARG A 137 19.26 -17.75 -17.75
CA ARG A 137 17.98 -18.34 -17.32
C ARG A 137 17.22 -17.41 -16.39
N GLY A 138 17.90 -16.74 -15.48
CA GLY A 138 17.32 -15.72 -14.64
C GLY A 138 16.74 -14.55 -15.44
N HIS A 139 17.47 -14.08 -16.44
CA HIS A 139 17.00 -13.03 -17.35
C HIS A 139 15.76 -13.44 -18.15
N ALA A 140 15.81 -14.60 -18.78
CA ALA A 140 14.70 -15.12 -19.57
C ALA A 140 13.45 -15.36 -18.70
N SER A 141 13.63 -15.93 -17.52
CA SER A 141 12.56 -16.19 -16.57
C SER A 141 11.84 -14.91 -16.14
N LEU A 142 12.59 -13.85 -15.85
CA LEU A 142 12.02 -12.60 -15.40
C LEU A 142 11.34 -11.83 -16.53
N ALA A 143 11.93 -11.80 -17.71
CA ALA A 143 11.31 -11.19 -18.88
C ALA A 143 9.98 -11.89 -19.24
N ALA A 144 9.91 -13.19 -19.09
CA ALA A 144 8.68 -13.97 -19.30
C ALA A 144 7.60 -13.66 -18.23
N LEU A 145 8.01 -13.54 -16.96
CA LEU A 145 7.09 -13.27 -15.85
C LEU A 145 6.51 -11.85 -15.88
N GLN A 146 7.26 -10.87 -16.37
CA GLN A 146 6.86 -9.46 -16.28
C GLN A 146 6.33 -8.89 -17.60
N GLY A 147 6.51 -9.57 -18.70
CA GLY A 147 6.07 -9.08 -20.02
C GLY A 147 6.77 -7.79 -20.49
N ASN A 148 7.75 -7.27 -19.74
CA ASN A 148 8.39 -5.97 -19.97
C ASN A 148 9.82 -6.04 -20.50
N LYS A 149 10.30 -7.21 -20.86
CA LYS A 149 11.66 -7.49 -21.39
C LYS A 149 12.83 -7.12 -20.47
N LYS A 150 12.58 -6.78 -19.21
CA LYS A 150 13.66 -6.53 -18.25
C LYS A 150 14.26 -7.83 -17.78
N SER A 151 15.58 -7.88 -17.65
CA SER A 151 16.27 -9.02 -17.06
C SER A 151 15.95 -9.16 -15.57
N GLN A 152 16.21 -10.34 -15.01
CA GLN A 152 16.03 -10.57 -13.57
C GLN A 152 16.88 -9.59 -12.74
N ARG A 153 18.12 -9.32 -13.13
CA ARG A 153 18.98 -8.37 -12.42
C ARG A 153 18.50 -6.93 -12.57
N GLU A 154 18.04 -6.53 -13.74
CA GLU A 154 17.45 -5.20 -13.95
C GLU A 154 16.23 -5.00 -13.09
N TRP A 155 15.36 -6.00 -13.02
CA TRP A 155 14.18 -5.95 -12.16
C TRP A 155 14.56 -5.86 -10.68
N TRP A 156 15.48 -6.72 -10.24
CA TRP A 156 15.96 -6.72 -8.87
C TRP A 156 16.54 -5.35 -8.50
N LEU A 157 17.42 -4.82 -9.33
CA LEU A 157 18.07 -3.54 -9.11
C LEU A 157 17.08 -2.36 -9.13
N TYR A 158 16.15 -2.35 -10.09
CA TYR A 158 15.10 -1.34 -10.13
C TYR A 158 14.30 -1.31 -8.82
N ASN A 159 13.91 -2.47 -8.33
CA ASN A 159 13.17 -2.57 -7.07
C ASN A 159 14.06 -2.28 -5.85
N ALA A 160 15.34 -2.61 -5.89
CA ALA A 160 16.29 -2.26 -4.82
C ALA A 160 16.42 -0.74 -4.66
N PHE A 161 16.63 -0.01 -5.74
CA PHE A 161 16.63 1.45 -5.69
C PHE A 161 15.31 2.02 -5.21
N LYS A 162 14.20 1.52 -5.72
CA LYS A 162 12.87 1.95 -5.29
C LYS A 162 12.63 1.69 -3.80
N TYR A 163 13.10 0.56 -3.29
CA TYR A 163 13.04 0.23 -1.88
C TYR A 163 13.91 1.17 -1.03
N ARG A 164 15.16 1.45 -1.48
CA ARG A 164 16.07 2.37 -0.78
C ARG A 164 15.59 3.82 -0.87
N ASP A 165 15.02 4.23 -1.98
CA ASP A 165 14.37 5.53 -2.12
C ASP A 165 13.24 5.70 -1.07
N SER A 166 12.42 4.67 -0.88
CA SER A 166 11.42 4.66 0.18
C SER A 166 12.05 4.72 1.58
N LYS A 167 13.06 3.88 1.82
CA LYS A 167 13.75 3.80 3.13
C LYS A 167 14.44 5.12 3.51
N TYR A 168 15.03 5.80 2.54
CA TYR A 168 15.81 7.02 2.74
C TYR A 168 15.08 8.29 2.29
N HIS A 169 13.78 8.20 1.97
CA HIS A 169 12.92 9.32 1.58
C HIS A 169 13.48 10.15 0.42
N ALA A 170 13.93 9.50 -0.65
CA ALA A 170 14.54 10.12 -1.81
C ALA A 170 13.81 9.78 -3.12
N GLY A 171 14.06 10.56 -4.17
CA GLY A 171 13.50 10.35 -5.51
C GLY A 171 11.96 10.37 -5.54
N ASP A 172 11.37 9.62 -6.47
CA ASP A 172 9.90 9.51 -6.58
C ASP A 172 9.27 8.78 -5.38
N ALA A 173 10.05 8.01 -4.63
CA ALA A 173 9.58 7.35 -3.43
C ALA A 173 9.36 8.33 -2.26
N SER A 174 9.80 9.60 -2.40
CA SER A 174 9.37 10.66 -1.47
C SER A 174 7.85 10.83 -1.43
N LYS A 175 7.13 10.36 -2.46
CA LYS A 175 5.66 10.31 -2.52
C LYS A 175 5.06 9.01 -1.95
N ASN A 176 5.88 8.08 -1.45
CA ASN A 176 5.44 6.85 -0.84
C ASN A 176 5.04 7.10 0.62
N TYR A 177 3.94 7.82 0.80
CA TYR A 177 3.40 8.15 2.10
C TYR A 177 1.87 8.03 2.12
N ILE A 178 1.32 7.79 3.30
CA ILE A 178 -0.09 8.03 3.60
C ILE A 178 -0.20 9.51 3.94
N LEU A 179 -1.13 10.20 3.29
CA LEU A 179 -1.44 11.59 3.58
C LEU A 179 -2.71 11.67 4.41
N ILE A 180 -2.61 12.28 5.58
CA ILE A 180 -3.80 12.65 6.36
C ILE A 180 -3.76 14.13 6.72
N ARG A 181 -4.93 14.74 6.92
CA ARG A 181 -5.07 16.05 7.53
C ARG A 181 -5.74 15.90 8.86
N THR A 182 -5.02 16.20 9.93
CA THR A 182 -5.49 15.99 11.29
C THR A 182 -6.11 17.26 11.87
N ASN A 183 -7.11 17.10 12.72
CA ASN A 183 -7.81 18.18 13.42
C ASN A 183 -7.97 17.89 14.92
N GLY A 184 -7.40 16.83 15.42
CA GLY A 184 -7.43 16.38 16.79
C GLY A 184 -6.07 15.85 17.26
N HIS A 185 -5.95 15.69 18.56
CA HIS A 185 -4.80 15.05 19.18
C HIS A 185 -5.02 13.54 19.27
N GLY A 186 -3.99 12.77 18.99
CA GLY A 186 -4.05 11.31 19.02
C GLY A 186 -2.74 10.66 18.65
N GLN A 187 -2.82 9.38 18.40
CA GLN A 187 -1.69 8.49 18.13
C GLN A 187 -1.86 7.79 16.78
N ILE A 188 -0.74 7.53 16.12
CA ILE A 188 -0.64 6.68 14.93
C ILE A 188 0.18 5.46 15.33
N ASP A 189 -0.40 4.28 15.18
CA ASP A 189 0.24 2.99 15.52
C ASP A 189 0.65 2.26 14.25
N ILE A 190 1.88 2.45 13.82
CA ILE A 190 2.39 1.84 12.59
C ILE A 190 2.81 0.40 12.85
N VAL A 191 2.23 -0.52 12.08
CA VAL A 191 2.63 -1.93 12.03
C VAL A 191 3.23 -2.20 10.65
N PRO A 192 4.54 -2.43 10.54
CA PRO A 192 5.16 -2.72 9.27
C PRO A 192 5.11 -4.21 8.92
N TYR A 193 5.10 -4.49 7.65
CA TYR A 193 5.23 -5.83 7.10
C TYR A 193 6.70 -6.33 7.07
N SER A 194 7.66 -5.42 7.08
CA SER A 194 9.10 -5.70 7.10
C SER A 194 9.82 -4.70 8.00
N HIS A 195 11.11 -4.88 8.25
CA HIS A 195 11.91 -3.87 8.96
C HIS A 195 11.93 -2.55 8.18
N ILE A 196 11.58 -1.46 8.84
CA ILE A 196 11.62 -0.10 8.29
C ILE A 196 12.09 0.90 9.36
N TYR A 197 12.48 2.08 8.91
CA TYR A 197 12.40 3.27 9.73
C TYR A 197 11.06 3.95 9.45
N ALA A 198 10.11 3.72 10.35
CA ALA A 198 8.83 4.42 10.31
C ALA A 198 9.07 5.89 10.63
N GLU A 199 8.51 6.77 9.82
CA GLU A 199 8.64 8.21 9.98
C GLU A 199 7.26 8.85 9.81
N VAL A 200 6.95 9.76 10.72
CA VAL A 200 5.75 10.59 10.66
C VAL A 200 6.18 12.05 10.70
N GLU A 201 5.76 12.79 9.70
CA GLU A 201 5.94 14.23 9.58
C GLU A 201 4.61 14.93 9.85
N TRP A 202 4.58 15.71 10.90
CA TRP A 202 3.44 16.51 11.33
C TRP A 202 3.57 17.94 10.79
N GLY A 203 3.45 18.11 9.48
CA GLY A 203 3.74 19.38 8.82
C GLY A 203 5.13 19.92 9.16
N GLU A 204 5.23 21.23 9.40
CA GLU A 204 6.49 21.86 9.85
C GLU A 204 6.69 21.75 11.38
N ALA A 205 5.70 21.23 12.12
CA ALA A 205 5.72 21.25 13.58
C ALA A 205 6.64 20.18 14.19
N LYS A 206 6.66 18.99 13.62
CA LYS A 206 7.37 17.85 14.21
C LYS A 206 7.63 16.77 13.17
N THR A 207 8.82 16.21 13.19
CA THR A 207 9.12 14.96 12.49
C THR A 207 9.64 13.96 13.51
N GLU A 208 9.06 12.78 13.55
CA GLU A 208 9.52 11.69 14.38
C GLU A 208 9.87 10.47 13.54
N ARG A 209 10.95 9.80 13.94
CA ARG A 209 11.43 8.62 13.28
C ARG A 209 11.77 7.53 14.29
N LYS A 210 11.24 6.32 14.05
CA LYS A 210 11.45 5.16 14.93
C LYS A 210 11.76 3.93 14.11
N ARG A 211 12.66 3.11 14.60
CA ARG A 211 12.90 1.78 14.02
C ARG A 211 11.68 0.91 14.34
N ALA A 212 11.15 0.28 13.32
CA ALA A 212 10.05 -0.66 13.43
C ALA A 212 10.47 -2.01 12.86
N THR A 213 10.24 -3.07 13.59
CA THR A 213 10.47 -4.45 13.14
C THR A 213 9.19 -5.05 12.58
N ARG A 214 9.31 -6.13 11.82
CA ARG A 214 8.17 -6.79 11.20
C ARG A 214 7.10 -7.14 12.24
N ASN A 215 5.85 -6.75 11.97
CA ASN A 215 4.68 -6.98 12.81
C ASN A 215 4.77 -6.39 14.23
N GLU A 216 5.74 -5.55 14.51
CA GLU A 216 5.84 -4.81 15.76
C GLU A 216 5.15 -3.45 15.62
N THR A 217 4.38 -3.05 16.62
CA THR A 217 3.74 -1.75 16.63
C THR A 217 4.69 -0.69 17.14
N VAL A 218 4.86 0.39 16.38
CA VAL A 218 5.54 1.60 16.84
C VAL A 218 4.59 2.78 16.79
N SER A 219 4.54 3.51 17.89
CA SER A 219 3.55 4.58 18.10
C SER A 219 4.18 5.95 17.95
N PHE A 220 3.45 6.84 17.28
CA PHE A 220 3.76 8.25 17.10
C PHE A 220 2.56 9.06 17.58
N ASP A 221 2.80 10.15 18.26
CA ASP A 221 1.73 10.96 18.82
C ASP A 221 1.91 12.46 18.53
N THR A 222 0.86 13.22 18.76
CA THR A 222 0.84 14.67 18.61
C THR A 222 1.34 15.40 19.85
N SER A 223 1.99 14.72 20.81
CA SER A 223 2.55 15.35 22.00
C SER A 223 3.51 16.48 21.63
N GLY A 224 3.34 17.63 22.25
CA GLY A 224 4.16 18.82 22.01
C GLY A 224 3.78 19.62 20.76
N ILE A 225 2.74 19.22 20.02
CA ILE A 225 2.19 19.99 18.90
C ILE A 225 1.04 20.87 19.45
N GLU A 226 1.22 22.19 19.41
CA GLU A 226 0.23 23.12 19.95
C GLU A 226 -1.02 23.24 19.08
N THR A 227 -0.85 23.15 17.75
CA THR A 227 -1.94 23.31 16.79
C THR A 227 -1.98 22.14 15.84
N VAL A 228 -3.05 21.34 15.89
CA VAL A 228 -3.29 20.19 15.03
C VAL A 228 -4.43 20.43 14.01
N PHE A 229 -4.97 21.64 13.95
CA PHE A 229 -6.08 21.96 13.04
C PHE A 229 -5.62 21.98 11.58
N ASN A 230 -6.23 21.15 10.74
CA ASN A 230 -5.90 20.95 9.33
C ASN A 230 -4.41 20.69 9.09
N LEU A 231 -3.76 20.05 10.06
CA LEU A 231 -2.33 19.76 10.01
C LEU A 231 -2.07 18.63 9.01
N GLU A 232 -1.35 18.96 7.95
CA GLU A 232 -0.94 17.98 6.96
C GLU A 232 0.10 17.04 7.56
N THR A 233 -0.19 15.74 7.53
CA THR A 233 0.63 14.71 8.16
C THR A 233 0.97 13.64 7.12
N HIS A 234 2.26 13.34 6.99
CA HIS A 234 2.77 12.31 6.12
C HIS A 234 3.28 11.13 6.93
N ILE A 235 2.81 9.93 6.60
CA ILE A 235 3.29 8.66 7.17
C ILE A 235 4.07 7.97 6.07
N PHE A 236 5.41 8.03 6.15
CA PHE A 236 6.30 7.54 5.11
C PHE A 236 6.43 6.01 5.08
N SER A 237 7.01 5.49 4.01
CA SER A 237 7.14 4.04 3.76
C SER A 237 5.79 3.30 3.68
N ALA A 238 4.79 3.96 3.11
CA ALA A 238 3.40 3.48 3.04
C ALA A 238 3.26 2.08 2.43
N ASP A 239 4.06 1.75 1.41
CA ASP A 239 4.07 0.44 0.75
C ASP A 239 4.53 -0.72 1.67
N ARG A 240 5.03 -0.40 2.85
CA ARG A 240 5.49 -1.35 3.88
C ARG A 240 4.56 -1.45 5.08
N ILE A 241 3.52 -0.64 5.13
CA ILE A 241 2.61 -0.55 6.28
C ILE A 241 1.43 -1.48 6.06
N VAL A 242 1.12 -2.29 7.09
CA VAL A 242 -0.07 -3.16 7.10
C VAL A 242 -1.19 -2.62 7.98
N ASP A 243 -0.86 -1.76 8.94
CA ASP A 243 -1.82 -1.13 9.84
C ASP A 243 -1.30 0.23 10.32
N VAL A 244 -2.17 1.17 10.53
CA VAL A 244 -1.87 2.51 11.08
C VAL A 244 -2.64 2.80 12.38
N GLY A 245 -3.28 1.76 12.94
CA GLY A 245 -4.08 1.87 14.15
C GLY A 245 -5.40 2.60 13.96
N ASP A 246 -5.97 3.04 15.05
CA ASP A 246 -7.20 3.83 15.08
C ASP A 246 -6.86 5.32 14.92
N LEU A 247 -7.20 5.88 13.77
CA LEU A 247 -6.98 7.30 13.45
C LEU A 247 -8.17 8.20 13.89
N SER A 248 -9.24 7.63 14.43
CA SER A 248 -10.44 8.40 14.80
C SER A 248 -10.16 9.51 15.83
N PRO A 249 -9.25 9.36 16.83
CA PRO A 249 -8.92 10.45 17.75
C PRO A 249 -8.29 11.67 17.07
N LEU A 250 -7.62 11.47 15.94
CA LEU A 250 -6.98 12.54 15.17
C LEU A 250 -7.99 13.43 14.43
N GLN A 251 -9.29 13.11 14.46
CA GLN A 251 -10.34 13.88 13.78
C GLN A 251 -9.96 14.21 12.33
N VAL A 252 -9.60 13.17 11.58
CA VAL A 252 -9.06 13.30 10.22
C VAL A 252 -10.03 14.03 9.30
N GLY A 253 -9.52 15.03 8.57
CA GLY A 253 -10.30 15.82 7.60
C GLY A 253 -10.17 15.32 6.16
N TYR A 254 -9.03 14.73 5.85
CA TYR A 254 -8.72 14.11 4.56
C TYR A 254 -7.78 12.94 4.76
N CYS A 255 -7.94 11.89 3.96
CA CYS A 255 -7.10 10.71 4.01
C CYS A 255 -6.85 10.16 2.62
N ASP A 256 -5.57 9.98 2.25
CA ASP A 256 -5.15 9.27 1.04
C ASP A 256 -4.20 8.15 1.43
N VAL A 257 -4.67 6.91 1.29
CA VAL A 257 -3.91 5.70 1.57
C VAL A 257 -3.49 4.96 0.31
N SER A 258 -3.61 5.56 -0.85
CA SER A 258 -3.36 4.92 -2.15
C SER A 258 -1.95 4.31 -2.27
N ALA A 259 -0.96 4.89 -1.60
CA ALA A 259 0.40 4.35 -1.56
C ALA A 259 0.55 3.11 -0.65
N ALA A 260 -0.38 2.89 0.29
CA ALA A 260 -0.31 1.82 1.29
C ALA A 260 -0.92 0.51 0.78
N LYS A 261 -0.28 -0.11 -0.20
CA LYS A 261 -0.78 -1.31 -0.92
C LYS A 261 -0.98 -2.55 -0.03
N LYS A 262 -0.37 -2.58 1.14
CA LYS A 262 -0.46 -3.69 2.10
C LYS A 262 -1.35 -3.39 3.29
N LEU A 263 -1.94 -2.21 3.33
CA LEU A 263 -2.84 -1.79 4.40
C LEU A 263 -4.04 -2.75 4.50
N GLN A 264 -4.34 -3.19 5.70
CA GLN A 264 -5.44 -4.14 5.97
C GLN A 264 -6.63 -3.50 6.66
N ARG A 265 -6.42 -2.40 7.40
CA ARG A 265 -7.49 -1.68 8.10
C ARG A 265 -7.32 -0.18 7.92
N LEU A 266 -8.44 0.52 7.80
CA LEU A 266 -8.50 1.98 7.76
C LEU A 266 -9.64 2.44 8.67
N LEU A 267 -9.30 2.92 9.86
CA LEU A 267 -10.24 3.34 10.90
C LEU A 267 -10.16 4.86 11.09
N LEU A 268 -11.08 5.58 10.45
CA LEU A 268 -11.17 7.05 10.47
C LEU A 268 -12.35 7.54 11.31
N GLY A 269 -13.31 6.66 11.53
CA GLY A 269 -14.51 6.86 12.31
C GLY A 269 -14.57 5.93 13.51
N SER A 270 -15.62 6.07 14.32
CA SER A 270 -15.86 5.21 15.47
C SER A 270 -17.34 5.09 15.77
N THR A 271 -17.76 3.91 16.18
CA THR A 271 -19.12 3.64 16.70
C THR A 271 -19.25 3.91 18.19
N ALA A 272 -18.20 4.38 18.86
CA ALA A 272 -18.22 4.69 20.28
C ALA A 272 -19.23 5.79 20.60
N ASP A 273 -19.93 5.65 21.73
CA ASP A 273 -20.92 6.62 22.18
C ASP A 273 -20.32 8.02 22.29
N GLY A 274 -20.97 8.97 21.64
CA GLY A 274 -20.56 10.36 21.64
C GLY A 274 -19.46 10.73 20.66
N TYR A 275 -18.87 9.76 19.94
CA TYR A 275 -17.91 10.08 18.91
C TYR A 275 -18.56 10.80 17.73
N ARG A 276 -17.93 11.86 17.26
CA ARG A 276 -18.35 12.62 16.07
C ARG A 276 -17.13 13.24 15.39
N ASN A 277 -17.03 13.07 14.08
CA ASN A 277 -16.05 13.76 13.26
C ASN A 277 -16.77 14.59 12.18
N GLY A 278 -16.73 15.92 12.34
CA GLY A 278 -17.28 16.88 11.37
C GLY A 278 -16.23 17.39 10.37
N ASN A 279 -15.04 16.80 10.31
CA ASN A 279 -13.96 17.30 9.50
C ASN A 279 -13.73 16.43 8.25
N LEU A 280 -14.02 15.12 8.33
CA LEU A 280 -13.70 14.20 7.23
C LEU A 280 -14.55 14.49 5.99
N ARG A 281 -13.91 14.86 4.89
CA ARG A 281 -14.55 15.19 3.62
C ARG A 281 -14.05 14.36 2.45
N GLY A 282 -12.81 13.86 2.51
CA GLY A 282 -12.22 13.08 1.44
C GLY A 282 -11.49 11.85 1.93
N VAL A 283 -11.74 10.72 1.25
CA VAL A 283 -11.04 9.45 1.45
C VAL A 283 -10.66 8.88 0.10
N VAL A 284 -9.38 8.58 -0.08
CA VAL A 284 -8.84 7.99 -1.31
C VAL A 284 -8.26 6.62 -1.01
N VAL A 285 -8.84 5.61 -1.65
CA VAL A 285 -8.39 4.21 -1.64
C VAL A 285 -8.36 3.72 -3.09
N SER A 286 -7.20 3.52 -3.67
CA SER A 286 -7.10 3.23 -5.11
C SER A 286 -6.17 2.08 -5.49
N GLN A 287 -5.32 1.60 -4.58
CA GLN A 287 -4.39 0.50 -4.81
C GLN A 287 -4.29 -0.43 -3.58
N ASN A 288 -5.35 -0.46 -2.76
CA ASN A 288 -5.35 -1.12 -1.46
C ASN A 288 -6.00 -2.52 -1.53
N GLU A 289 -5.41 -3.39 -2.37
CA GLU A 289 -5.96 -4.72 -2.66
C GLU A 289 -6.13 -5.63 -1.44
N LEU A 290 -5.35 -5.39 -0.36
CA LEU A 290 -5.38 -6.19 0.86
C LEU A 290 -6.24 -5.59 1.97
N LEU A 291 -6.89 -4.44 1.71
CA LEU A 291 -7.73 -3.76 2.69
C LEU A 291 -8.98 -4.61 2.98
N ARG A 292 -9.19 -4.89 4.26
CA ARG A 292 -10.27 -5.76 4.76
C ARG A 292 -11.34 -5.01 5.53
N GLU A 293 -10.97 -3.90 6.16
CA GLU A 293 -11.87 -3.13 7.00
C GLU A 293 -11.72 -1.64 6.74
N ILE A 294 -12.85 -0.97 6.53
CA ILE A 294 -12.95 0.49 6.47
C ILE A 294 -14.03 0.92 7.47
N ASP A 295 -13.66 1.79 8.39
CA ASP A 295 -14.59 2.43 9.31
C ASP A 295 -14.54 3.95 9.16
N VAL A 296 -15.63 4.54 8.72
CA VAL A 296 -15.88 5.99 8.62
C VAL A 296 -17.11 6.38 9.42
N SER A 297 -17.53 5.54 10.38
CA SER A 297 -18.74 5.77 11.19
C SER A 297 -18.69 7.11 11.89
N ASN A 298 -19.84 7.80 11.93
CA ASN A 298 -20.02 9.09 12.59
C ASN A 298 -19.12 10.22 12.05
N CYS A 299 -18.60 10.06 10.80
CA CYS A 299 -17.97 11.13 10.04
C CYS A 299 -19.05 11.87 9.23
N TYR A 300 -19.83 12.70 9.87
CA TYR A 300 -21.10 13.24 9.33
C TYR A 300 -20.93 14.24 8.18
N ASP A 301 -19.73 14.80 7.97
CA ASP A 301 -19.44 15.66 6.81
C ASP A 301 -18.94 14.88 5.58
N LEU A 302 -18.61 13.59 5.73
CA LEU A 302 -18.24 12.75 4.59
C LEU A 302 -19.48 12.50 3.71
N GLY A 303 -19.47 13.07 2.52
CA GLY A 303 -20.59 13.04 1.57
C GLY A 303 -21.32 14.37 1.40
N ASN A 304 -21.13 15.34 2.31
CA ASN A 304 -21.77 16.67 2.24
C ASN A 304 -21.03 17.65 1.36
N GLY A 305 -19.73 17.49 1.18
CA GLY A 305 -18.89 18.44 0.50
C GLY A 305 -19.18 18.55 -1.01
N SER A 306 -18.77 19.68 -1.59
CA SER A 306 -18.81 19.96 -3.03
C SER A 306 -17.47 20.48 -3.55
N GLY A 307 -16.46 20.50 -2.70
CA GLY A 307 -15.10 20.92 -3.06
C GLY A 307 -14.33 19.87 -3.84
N GLN A 308 -13.22 20.28 -4.43
CA GLN A 308 -12.29 19.35 -5.04
C GLN A 308 -11.67 18.45 -3.97
N GLY A 309 -11.78 17.13 -4.15
CA GLY A 309 -11.33 16.13 -3.18
C GLY A 309 -12.40 15.68 -2.18
N ASP A 310 -13.61 16.29 -2.19
CA ASP A 310 -14.72 15.84 -1.36
C ASP A 310 -15.33 14.54 -1.91
N THR A 311 -15.47 13.55 -1.04
CA THR A 311 -16.02 12.23 -1.41
C THR A 311 -17.53 12.22 -1.18
N ARG A 312 -18.33 12.15 -2.23
CA ARG A 312 -19.78 11.95 -2.17
C ARG A 312 -20.16 10.48 -2.29
N THR A 313 -19.51 9.80 -3.21
CA THR A 313 -19.56 8.35 -3.38
C THR A 313 -18.18 7.83 -3.08
N LEU A 314 -18.07 6.91 -2.13
CA LEU A 314 -16.79 6.31 -1.79
C LEU A 314 -16.52 5.15 -2.76
N ASP A 315 -15.45 5.26 -3.53
CA ASP A 315 -15.00 4.21 -4.43
C ASP A 315 -14.01 3.28 -3.72
N VAL A 316 -14.44 2.05 -3.45
CA VAL A 316 -13.63 0.97 -2.89
C VAL A 316 -13.49 -0.22 -3.86
N THR A 317 -13.67 0.05 -5.16
CA THR A 317 -13.54 -0.99 -6.21
C THR A 317 -12.15 -1.59 -6.28
N ALA A 318 -11.13 -0.86 -5.87
CA ALA A 318 -9.74 -1.33 -5.77
C ALA A 318 -9.45 -2.18 -4.51
N CYS A 319 -10.48 -2.48 -3.68
CA CYS A 319 -10.33 -3.25 -2.44
C CYS A 319 -11.06 -4.62 -2.53
N PRO A 320 -10.59 -5.58 -3.33
CA PRO A 320 -11.29 -6.87 -3.53
C PRO A 320 -11.31 -7.75 -2.28
N CYS A 321 -10.46 -7.48 -1.30
CA CYS A 321 -10.40 -8.21 -0.04
C CYS A 321 -11.26 -7.59 1.06
N LEU A 322 -12.05 -6.53 0.78
CA LEU A 322 -12.86 -5.85 1.78
C LEU A 322 -13.92 -6.78 2.36
N GLU A 323 -13.91 -6.92 3.68
CA GLU A 323 -14.81 -7.78 4.46
C GLU A 323 -15.83 -6.95 5.24
N ILE A 324 -15.41 -5.80 5.75
CA ILE A 324 -16.22 -4.97 6.64
C ILE A 324 -16.18 -3.51 6.18
N PHE A 325 -17.35 -2.94 5.97
CA PHE A 325 -17.52 -1.51 5.71
C PHE A 325 -18.48 -0.89 6.72
N ARG A 326 -18.04 0.13 7.47
CA ARG A 326 -18.85 0.88 8.42
C ARG A 326 -18.95 2.35 8.02
N GLY A 327 -20.15 2.78 7.65
CA GLY A 327 -20.43 4.13 7.18
C GLY A 327 -21.65 4.78 7.82
N HIS A 328 -22.20 4.24 8.92
CA HIS A 328 -23.28 4.86 9.66
C HIS A 328 -22.93 6.28 10.10
N GLY A 329 -23.90 7.18 10.16
CA GLY A 329 -23.68 8.56 10.57
C GLY A 329 -22.88 9.42 9.59
N THR A 330 -22.65 8.96 8.36
CA THR A 330 -22.07 9.77 7.29
C THR A 330 -23.13 10.40 6.41
N ALA A 331 -22.73 11.29 5.50
CA ALA A 331 -23.62 11.86 4.47
C ALA A 331 -23.39 11.26 3.08
N LEU A 332 -22.72 10.11 2.99
CA LEU A 332 -22.46 9.42 1.73
C LEU A 332 -23.75 9.14 0.94
N LYS A 333 -23.67 9.30 -0.38
CA LYS A 333 -24.78 9.02 -1.32
C LYS A 333 -24.63 7.66 -1.98
N GLY A 334 -23.45 7.07 -1.96
CA GLY A 334 -23.13 5.75 -2.53
C GLY A 334 -21.81 5.23 -2.03
N VAL A 335 -21.64 3.91 -2.17
CA VAL A 335 -20.35 3.22 -2.04
C VAL A 335 -20.24 2.28 -3.20
N GLU A 336 -19.13 2.38 -3.94
CA GLU A 336 -18.85 1.52 -5.09
C GLU A 336 -17.90 0.40 -4.66
N TYR A 337 -18.40 -0.84 -4.64
CA TYR A 337 -17.65 -2.00 -4.21
C TYR A 337 -17.02 -2.75 -5.38
N SER A 338 -15.90 -3.41 -5.11
CA SER A 338 -15.32 -4.38 -6.05
C SER A 338 -16.31 -5.48 -6.38
N ASN A 339 -16.36 -5.87 -7.65
CA ASN A 339 -17.17 -7.01 -8.07
C ASN A 339 -16.57 -8.31 -7.50
N GLY A 340 -17.31 -9.00 -6.66
CA GLY A 340 -16.85 -10.20 -5.98
C GLY A 340 -15.95 -9.94 -4.77
N ALA A 341 -16.03 -8.75 -4.16
CA ALA A 341 -15.42 -8.48 -2.86
C ALA A 341 -15.91 -9.50 -1.81
N ARG A 342 -15.14 -9.66 -0.75
CA ARG A 342 -15.40 -10.62 0.34
C ARG A 342 -16.25 -10.01 1.45
N LEU A 343 -17.17 -9.09 1.10
CA LEU A 343 -18.00 -8.40 2.08
C LEU A 343 -18.81 -9.38 2.92
N LYS A 344 -18.74 -9.19 4.22
CA LYS A 344 -19.52 -9.88 5.25
C LYS A 344 -20.47 -8.92 5.96
N GLU A 345 -19.96 -7.74 6.29
CA GLU A 345 -20.70 -6.73 7.04
C GLU A 345 -20.67 -5.39 6.32
N VAL A 346 -21.83 -4.83 6.08
CA VAL A 346 -22.01 -3.54 5.41
C VAL A 346 -22.98 -2.69 6.20
N TYR A 347 -22.50 -1.57 6.72
CA TYR A 347 -23.28 -0.58 7.48
C TYR A 347 -23.31 0.73 6.71
N LEU A 348 -24.48 1.18 6.28
CA LEU A 348 -24.65 2.32 5.39
C LEU A 348 -25.49 3.44 6.04
N PRO A 349 -25.19 4.72 5.69
CA PRO A 349 -25.96 5.84 6.24
C PRO A 349 -27.37 5.95 5.65
N GLY A 350 -28.26 6.60 6.35
CA GLY A 350 -29.60 6.89 5.86
C GLY A 350 -29.68 7.89 4.70
N THR A 351 -28.55 8.47 4.31
CA THR A 351 -28.43 9.38 3.16
C THR A 351 -28.14 8.67 1.85
N ILE A 352 -27.93 7.34 1.88
CA ILE A 352 -27.59 6.55 0.69
C ILE A 352 -28.67 6.68 -0.39
N ALA A 353 -28.29 7.00 -1.59
CA ALA A 353 -29.19 7.12 -2.74
C ALA A 353 -29.06 5.94 -3.73
N SER A 354 -27.92 5.24 -3.68
CA SER A 354 -27.65 4.11 -4.55
C SER A 354 -27.12 2.94 -3.71
N LEU A 355 -27.80 1.81 -3.75
CA LEU A 355 -27.39 0.55 -3.12
C LEU A 355 -27.13 -0.48 -4.20
N ILE A 356 -25.84 -0.70 -4.52
CA ILE A 356 -25.43 -1.62 -5.57
C ILE A 356 -24.43 -2.62 -5.00
N LEU A 357 -24.83 -3.90 -4.98
CA LEU A 357 -24.04 -5.01 -4.49
C LEU A 357 -23.98 -6.10 -5.57
N ARG A 358 -22.78 -6.46 -6.01
CA ARG A 358 -22.57 -7.44 -7.08
C ARG A 358 -21.66 -8.56 -6.62
N ASN A 359 -22.16 -9.80 -6.76
CA ASN A 359 -21.42 -11.03 -6.45
C ASN A 359 -20.91 -11.11 -4.99
N GLN A 360 -21.59 -10.46 -4.05
CA GLN A 360 -21.25 -10.43 -2.63
C GLN A 360 -21.87 -11.63 -1.90
N LYS A 361 -21.38 -12.82 -2.21
CA LYS A 361 -21.97 -14.10 -1.74
C LYS A 361 -21.79 -14.35 -0.23
N GLN A 362 -20.96 -13.58 0.44
CA GLN A 362 -20.58 -13.76 1.84
C GLN A 362 -21.25 -12.75 2.78
N ILE A 363 -22.13 -11.88 2.26
CA ILE A 363 -22.82 -10.91 3.10
C ILE A 363 -23.67 -11.62 4.15
N GLU A 364 -23.38 -11.33 5.40
CA GLU A 364 -24.11 -11.78 6.60
C GLU A 364 -24.93 -10.65 7.20
N VAL A 365 -24.42 -9.41 7.14
CA VAL A 365 -25.04 -8.21 7.66
C VAL A 365 -25.11 -7.14 6.58
N LEU A 366 -26.32 -6.66 6.30
CA LEU A 366 -26.57 -5.43 5.56
C LEU A 366 -27.48 -4.56 6.43
N ASP A 367 -26.90 -3.53 7.03
CA ASP A 367 -27.60 -2.58 7.89
C ASP A 367 -27.55 -1.18 7.27
N VAL A 368 -28.72 -0.62 7.01
CA VAL A 368 -28.87 0.72 6.44
C VAL A 368 -29.73 1.54 7.40
N GLU A 369 -29.20 2.65 7.91
CA GLU A 369 -29.90 3.49 8.89
C GLU A 369 -31.29 3.92 8.41
N SER A 370 -31.46 4.17 7.11
CA SER A 370 -32.77 4.46 6.49
C SER A 370 -32.71 4.20 4.98
N TYR A 371 -33.71 3.55 4.45
CA TYR A 371 -33.90 3.31 3.02
C TYR A 371 -34.69 4.41 2.31
N GLU A 372 -35.14 5.44 2.99
CA GLU A 372 -36.03 6.50 2.45
C GLU A 372 -35.42 7.26 1.25
N ASN A 373 -34.10 7.33 1.16
CA ASN A 373 -33.37 8.05 0.12
C ASN A 373 -32.90 7.18 -1.02
N VAL A 374 -33.05 5.86 -0.93
CA VAL A 374 -32.57 4.94 -1.97
C VAL A 374 -33.45 5.08 -3.22
N ALA A 375 -32.85 5.59 -4.29
CA ALA A 375 -33.45 5.73 -5.59
C ALA A 375 -33.00 4.63 -6.58
N THR A 376 -31.85 4.02 -6.34
CA THR A 376 -31.31 2.95 -7.19
C THR A 376 -30.97 1.72 -6.35
N LEU A 377 -31.53 0.58 -6.73
CA LEU A 377 -31.20 -0.74 -6.15
C LEU A 377 -30.65 -1.66 -7.24
N GLY A 378 -29.44 -2.16 -7.03
CA GLY A 378 -28.78 -3.14 -7.91
C GLY A 378 -28.24 -4.30 -7.10
N LEU A 379 -28.81 -5.50 -7.25
CA LEU A 379 -28.38 -6.70 -6.55
C LEU A 379 -28.13 -7.83 -7.54
N THR A 380 -26.91 -8.37 -7.52
CA THR A 380 -26.53 -9.51 -8.37
C THR A 380 -25.85 -10.59 -7.53
N ASN A 381 -26.35 -11.82 -7.61
CA ASN A 381 -25.81 -12.98 -6.89
C ASN A 381 -25.64 -12.74 -5.38
N ILE A 382 -26.65 -12.16 -4.74
CA ILE A 382 -26.70 -11.94 -3.29
C ILE A 382 -27.58 -13.03 -2.66
N PRO A 383 -27.05 -13.83 -1.74
CA PRO A 383 -27.84 -14.88 -1.09
C PRO A 383 -28.71 -14.30 0.04
N ASN A 384 -29.81 -14.99 0.33
CA ASN A 384 -30.60 -14.88 1.56
C ASN A 384 -31.13 -13.48 1.93
N MET A 385 -31.40 -12.62 0.94
CA MET A 385 -31.96 -11.31 1.19
C MET A 385 -33.48 -11.28 0.95
N ASN A 386 -34.24 -10.75 1.90
CA ASN A 386 -35.68 -10.54 1.73
C ASN A 386 -35.92 -9.28 0.88
N ILE A 387 -36.03 -9.45 -0.43
CA ILE A 387 -36.16 -8.36 -1.39
C ILE A 387 -37.47 -7.59 -1.19
N GLU A 388 -38.57 -8.28 -0.84
CA GLU A 388 -39.87 -7.64 -0.59
C GLU A 388 -39.79 -6.65 0.58
N GLU A 389 -39.25 -7.08 1.69
CA GLU A 389 -39.05 -6.23 2.87
C GLU A 389 -38.13 -5.05 2.54
N LEU A 390 -37.02 -5.32 1.83
CA LEU A 390 -36.05 -4.31 1.43
C LEU A 390 -36.72 -3.23 0.54
N VAL A 391 -37.41 -3.64 -0.51
CA VAL A 391 -38.05 -2.71 -1.46
C VAL A 391 -39.23 -1.97 -0.82
N SER A 392 -39.93 -2.56 0.12
CA SER A 392 -41.05 -1.91 0.84
C SER A 392 -40.60 -0.68 1.63
N GLN A 393 -39.33 -0.64 2.03
CA GLN A 393 -38.72 0.46 2.78
C GLN A 393 -38.15 1.59 1.89
N MET A 394 -38.22 1.47 0.55
CA MET A 394 -37.63 2.39 -0.44
C MET A 394 -38.71 3.24 -1.17
N PRO A 395 -39.29 4.26 -0.56
CA PRO A 395 -40.39 5.02 -1.19
C PRO A 395 -39.95 5.84 -2.41
N LYS A 396 -38.63 6.15 -2.53
CA LYS A 396 -38.05 6.89 -3.64
C LYS A 396 -37.42 6.00 -4.70
N LEU A 397 -37.60 4.69 -4.64
CA LEU A 397 -37.01 3.77 -5.59
C LEU A 397 -37.49 4.06 -7.01
N ASP A 398 -36.56 4.40 -7.90
CA ASP A 398 -36.80 4.76 -9.32
C ASP A 398 -36.16 3.75 -10.27
N ARG A 399 -35.05 3.12 -9.85
CA ARG A 399 -34.31 2.11 -10.62
C ARG A 399 -34.13 0.84 -9.84
N ILE A 400 -34.35 -0.29 -10.51
CA ILE A 400 -34.09 -1.60 -9.95
C ILE A 400 -33.43 -2.51 -10.99
N ALA A 401 -32.37 -3.21 -10.56
CA ALA A 401 -31.70 -4.26 -11.32
C ALA A 401 -31.43 -5.43 -10.38
N LEU A 402 -32.08 -6.56 -10.64
CA LEU A 402 -31.97 -7.76 -9.81
C LEU A 402 -31.61 -8.95 -10.67
N GLU A 403 -30.53 -9.66 -10.31
CA GLU A 403 -30.04 -10.82 -11.03
C GLU A 403 -29.60 -11.91 -10.05
N ASN A 404 -30.13 -13.11 -10.20
CA ASN A 404 -29.83 -14.28 -9.37
C ASN A 404 -29.98 -13.97 -7.84
N VAL A 405 -31.11 -13.42 -7.46
CA VAL A 405 -31.50 -13.20 -6.07
C VAL A 405 -32.63 -14.17 -5.68
N SER A 406 -32.68 -14.55 -4.41
CA SER A 406 -33.70 -15.49 -3.92
C SER A 406 -35.06 -14.83 -3.77
N TRP A 407 -36.14 -15.50 -4.15
CA TRP A 407 -37.52 -15.04 -4.11
C TRP A 407 -38.45 -16.05 -3.48
N THR A 408 -39.53 -15.54 -2.85
CA THR A 408 -40.74 -16.31 -2.56
C THR A 408 -41.84 -15.90 -3.53
N ALA A 409 -42.88 -16.74 -3.71
CA ALA A 409 -44.01 -16.41 -4.59
C ALA A 409 -44.73 -15.10 -4.18
N SER A 410 -44.89 -14.85 -2.88
CA SER A 410 -45.47 -13.61 -2.33
C SER A 410 -44.58 -12.40 -2.59
N SER A 411 -43.26 -12.58 -2.49
CA SER A 411 -42.28 -11.52 -2.79
C SER A 411 -42.33 -11.10 -4.25
N ALA A 412 -42.54 -12.03 -5.17
CA ALA A 412 -42.63 -11.75 -6.60
C ALA A 412 -43.86 -10.86 -6.93
N GLU A 413 -45.03 -11.13 -6.35
CA GLU A 413 -46.24 -10.33 -6.57
C GLU A 413 -46.09 -8.90 -6.06
N ALA A 414 -45.60 -8.75 -4.84
CA ALA A 414 -45.36 -7.44 -4.22
C ALA A 414 -44.29 -6.64 -5.00
N LEU A 415 -43.25 -7.30 -5.47
CA LEU A 415 -42.23 -6.68 -6.30
C LEU A 415 -42.77 -6.24 -7.64
N MET A 416 -43.57 -7.06 -8.34
CA MET A 416 -44.22 -6.67 -9.59
C MET A 416 -45.13 -5.46 -9.42
N THR A 417 -45.81 -5.37 -8.31
CA THR A 417 -46.65 -4.21 -7.94
C THR A 417 -45.75 -2.95 -7.80
N THR A 418 -44.60 -3.10 -7.18
CA THR A 418 -43.61 -2.01 -7.01
C THR A 418 -42.97 -1.64 -8.34
N ILE A 419 -42.51 -2.59 -9.12
CA ILE A 419 -41.90 -2.37 -10.44
C ILE A 419 -42.83 -1.61 -11.37
N ASN A 420 -44.13 -1.91 -11.35
CA ASN A 420 -45.11 -1.22 -12.18
C ASN A 420 -45.28 0.29 -11.83
N LYS A 421 -44.82 0.70 -10.66
CA LYS A 421 -44.84 2.10 -10.22
C LYS A 421 -43.52 2.83 -10.56
N LEU A 422 -42.45 2.11 -10.92
CA LEU A 422 -41.16 2.70 -11.23
C LEU A 422 -41.16 3.41 -12.58
N SER A 423 -40.51 4.56 -12.67
CA SER A 423 -40.32 5.28 -13.93
C SER A 423 -39.31 4.59 -14.85
N LYS A 424 -38.35 3.84 -14.28
CA LYS A 424 -37.33 3.09 -14.99
C LYS A 424 -37.08 1.73 -14.37
N CYS A 425 -37.06 0.70 -15.18
CA CYS A 425 -36.65 -0.63 -14.79
C CYS A 425 -35.62 -1.12 -15.79
N ASP A 426 -34.37 -1.30 -15.36
CA ASP A 426 -33.25 -1.70 -16.22
C ASP A 426 -33.24 -3.22 -16.53
N GLY A 427 -34.23 -3.92 -16.01
CA GLY A 427 -34.46 -5.35 -16.24
C GLY A 427 -34.47 -6.16 -14.95
N LEU A 428 -35.25 -7.21 -14.96
CA LEU A 428 -35.36 -8.18 -13.89
C LEU A 428 -34.90 -9.54 -14.42
N LYS A 429 -33.90 -10.12 -13.79
CA LYS A 429 -33.42 -11.47 -14.11
C LYS A 429 -33.66 -12.40 -12.95
N ILE A 430 -34.43 -13.45 -13.17
CA ILE A 430 -34.65 -14.54 -12.22
C ILE A 430 -34.05 -15.79 -12.80
N ASP A 431 -33.19 -16.49 -12.07
CA ASP A 431 -32.50 -17.70 -12.51
C ASP A 431 -31.83 -17.55 -13.89
N GLY A 432 -31.25 -16.37 -14.14
CA GLY A 432 -30.61 -16.06 -15.42
C GLY A 432 -31.55 -15.63 -16.54
N THR A 433 -32.87 -15.70 -16.34
CA THR A 433 -33.88 -15.29 -17.34
C THR A 433 -34.23 -13.80 -17.13
N THR A 434 -34.17 -13.02 -18.21
CA THR A 434 -34.63 -11.63 -18.20
C THR A 434 -36.15 -11.61 -18.43
N LEU A 435 -36.87 -11.04 -17.47
CA LEU A 435 -38.32 -10.83 -17.61
C LEU A 435 -38.56 -9.44 -18.23
N PRO A 436 -39.42 -9.33 -19.23
CA PRO A 436 -39.82 -8.02 -19.75
C PRO A 436 -40.64 -7.28 -18.70
N LYS A 437 -40.57 -5.94 -18.73
CA LYS A 437 -41.37 -5.07 -17.90
C LYS A 437 -42.84 -5.20 -18.24
#